data_bd0e10c40d840dc9dcaf3d2392df6e65
#
_entry.id   bd0e10c40d840dc9dcaf3d2392df6e65
#
_cell.length_a   1.000
_cell.length_b   1.000
_cell.length_c   1.000
_cell.angle_alpha   90.00
_cell.angle_beta   90.00
_cell.angle_gamma   90.00
#
_symmetry.space_group_name_H-M   'P 1'
#
loop_
_entity.id
_entity.type
_entity.pdbx_description
1 polymer ?
#
loop_
_entity_poly.entity_id
_entity_poly.type
_entity_poly.pdbx_seq_one_letter_code
_entity_poly.pdbx_strand_id
1 'polypeptide(L)'
;EAGLRTDNLFDPFPEEVNRRLISQLALLHFAPTERSAANLRASGVVGETITTGNTVIDALLQMAETAPQWELPGLDWTHQRVLLATVHRRENWGERLDDIGRAFLALLDLFPDTALLLPLHRNPTVREPLQALLGQHPRAFLTEPLDYDRLVAAMRGCTLLLTDSGGLQEEAPALGKPVLVLRRTTERPEAIDAGTAKLVGTESTSIVAEASRLLQDPAAYAEMAQAHNPFGDGYASGRILAAARRFMASSASPTGADQ
;
A
#
# COMPACT_ATOMS: atom_id res chain seq x y z
N GLU A 1 -2.50 -13.23 -2.82
CA GLU A 1 -2.71 -12.45 -4.06
C GLU A 1 -3.66 -13.18 -5.05
N ALA A 2 -4.64 -13.94 -4.52
CA ALA A 2 -5.58 -14.67 -5.37
C ALA A 2 -6.40 -13.70 -6.25
N GLY A 3 -6.27 -13.85 -7.56
CA GLY A 3 -6.98 -13.01 -8.53
C GLY A 3 -6.33 -11.65 -8.85
N LEU A 4 -5.24 -11.27 -8.19
CA LEU A 4 -4.45 -10.13 -8.64
C LEU A 4 -3.89 -10.44 -10.04
N ARG A 5 -4.05 -9.53 -10.98
CA ARG A 5 -3.64 -9.73 -12.38
C ARG A 5 -2.98 -8.48 -12.93
N THR A 6 -2.01 -8.72 -13.81
CA THR A 6 -1.47 -7.72 -14.75
C THR A 6 -1.72 -8.20 -16.18
N ASP A 7 -1.72 -7.28 -17.13
CA ASP A 7 -1.92 -7.62 -18.56
C ASP A 7 -0.66 -8.24 -19.19
N ASN A 8 0.46 -8.22 -18.47
CA ASN A 8 1.74 -8.74 -18.94
C ASN A 8 2.24 -9.87 -18.03
N LEU A 9 2.35 -11.09 -18.57
CA LEU A 9 2.85 -12.28 -17.87
C LEU A 9 4.28 -12.11 -17.30
N PHE A 10 5.05 -11.24 -17.89
CA PHE A 10 6.46 -11.01 -17.53
C PHE A 10 6.67 -9.73 -16.69
N ASP A 11 5.58 -9.07 -16.27
CA ASP A 11 5.64 -7.86 -15.46
C ASP A 11 4.52 -7.82 -14.41
N PRO A 12 4.85 -8.05 -13.13
CA PRO A 12 6.13 -8.52 -12.59
C PRO A 12 6.38 -10.00 -12.85
N PHE A 13 7.63 -10.35 -13.11
CA PHE A 13 8.04 -11.74 -13.26
C PHE A 13 8.93 -12.17 -12.06
N PRO A 14 8.70 -13.36 -11.46
CA PRO A 14 7.81 -14.45 -11.88
C PRO A 14 6.40 -14.40 -11.26
N GLU A 15 6.02 -13.33 -10.56
CA GLU A 15 4.83 -13.24 -9.71
C GLU A 15 3.53 -13.46 -10.51
N GLU A 16 3.37 -12.81 -11.66
CA GLU A 16 2.15 -12.96 -12.46
C GLU A 16 1.98 -14.38 -13.01
N VAL A 17 3.07 -15.01 -13.44
CA VAL A 17 3.06 -16.43 -13.88
C VAL A 17 2.65 -17.33 -12.71
N ASN A 18 3.24 -17.14 -11.53
CA ASN A 18 2.93 -17.92 -10.35
C ASN A 18 1.46 -17.77 -9.93
N ARG A 19 0.92 -16.56 -9.91
CA ARG A 19 -0.50 -16.32 -9.61
C ARG A 19 -1.42 -17.09 -10.55
N ARG A 20 -1.12 -17.08 -11.85
CA ARG A 20 -1.93 -17.79 -12.86
C ARG A 20 -1.84 -19.31 -12.71
N LEU A 21 -0.64 -19.85 -12.52
CA LEU A 21 -0.43 -21.28 -12.34
C LEU A 21 -1.11 -21.80 -11.07
N ILE A 22 -0.90 -21.14 -9.94
CA ILE A 22 -1.48 -21.52 -8.66
C ILE A 22 -3.01 -21.48 -8.74
N SER A 23 -3.58 -20.50 -9.43
CA SER A 23 -5.02 -20.38 -9.55
C SER A 23 -5.69 -21.54 -10.33
N GLN A 24 -4.92 -22.26 -11.16
CA GLN A 24 -5.44 -23.47 -11.83
C GLN A 24 -5.38 -24.74 -10.97
N LEU A 25 -4.61 -24.71 -9.90
CA LEU A 25 -4.40 -25.88 -9.02
C LEU A 25 -5.19 -25.80 -7.71
N ALA A 26 -5.46 -24.59 -7.24
CA ALA A 26 -6.15 -24.38 -5.98
C ALA A 26 -7.65 -24.66 -6.09
N LEU A 27 -8.23 -25.25 -5.05
CA LEU A 27 -9.67 -25.51 -4.92
C LEU A 27 -10.41 -24.45 -4.10
N LEU A 28 -9.66 -23.67 -3.32
CA LEU A 28 -10.17 -22.51 -2.59
C LEU A 28 -9.38 -21.27 -2.97
N HIS A 29 -10.08 -20.24 -3.37
CA HIS A 29 -9.51 -18.95 -3.74
C HIS A 29 -10.05 -17.87 -2.80
N PHE A 30 -9.18 -17.27 -2.01
CA PHE A 30 -9.52 -16.15 -1.11
C PHE A 30 -9.10 -14.84 -1.76
N ALA A 31 -10.02 -14.23 -2.47
CA ALA A 31 -9.80 -13.01 -3.20
C ALA A 31 -9.85 -11.79 -2.25
N PRO A 32 -8.88 -10.86 -2.33
CA PRO A 32 -8.90 -9.65 -1.50
C PRO A 32 -10.01 -8.68 -1.89
N THR A 33 -10.41 -8.65 -3.15
CA THR A 33 -11.41 -7.71 -3.70
C THR A 33 -12.38 -8.43 -4.66
N GLU A 34 -13.52 -7.80 -4.95
CA GLU A 34 -14.45 -8.31 -5.97
C GLU A 34 -13.81 -8.32 -7.37
N ARG A 35 -12.94 -7.35 -7.68
CA ARG A 35 -12.19 -7.35 -8.94
C ARG A 35 -11.27 -8.56 -9.05
N SER A 36 -10.55 -8.89 -7.98
CA SER A 36 -9.71 -10.08 -7.91
C SER A 36 -10.55 -11.36 -8.06
N ALA A 37 -11.72 -11.42 -7.43
CA ALA A 37 -12.66 -12.54 -7.60
C ALA A 37 -13.18 -12.65 -9.05
N ALA A 38 -13.50 -11.53 -9.69
CA ALA A 38 -13.89 -11.49 -11.09
C ALA A 38 -12.78 -11.98 -12.03
N ASN A 39 -11.54 -11.60 -11.76
CA ASN A 39 -10.37 -12.06 -12.51
C ASN A 39 -10.20 -13.59 -12.43
N LEU A 40 -10.42 -14.17 -11.24
CA LEU A 40 -10.38 -15.62 -11.06
C LEU A 40 -11.48 -16.31 -11.87
N ARG A 41 -12.72 -15.84 -11.78
CA ARG A 41 -13.84 -16.38 -12.56
C ARG A 41 -13.57 -16.29 -14.06
N ALA A 42 -13.08 -15.14 -14.53
CA ALA A 42 -12.71 -14.93 -15.95
C ALA A 42 -11.56 -15.85 -16.41
N SER A 43 -10.69 -16.26 -15.49
CA SER A 43 -9.61 -17.21 -15.77
C SER A 43 -10.06 -18.68 -15.80
N GLY A 44 -11.36 -18.96 -15.59
CA GLY A 44 -11.91 -20.31 -15.62
C GLY A 44 -11.35 -21.24 -14.53
N VAL A 45 -11.06 -20.69 -13.35
CA VAL A 45 -10.53 -21.48 -12.23
C VAL A 45 -11.55 -22.51 -11.75
N VAL A 46 -11.07 -23.67 -11.33
CA VAL A 46 -11.86 -24.71 -10.71
C VAL A 46 -11.88 -24.48 -9.20
N GLY A 47 -13.05 -24.63 -8.58
CA GLY A 47 -13.18 -24.49 -7.12
C GLY A 47 -13.96 -23.25 -6.69
N GLU A 48 -13.99 -23.05 -5.37
CA GLU A 48 -14.76 -21.97 -4.75
C GLU A 48 -13.94 -20.67 -4.68
N THR A 49 -14.50 -19.57 -5.17
CA THR A 49 -13.90 -18.22 -5.05
C THR A 49 -14.71 -17.40 -4.06
N ILE A 50 -14.05 -16.93 -3.01
CA ILE A 50 -14.66 -16.19 -1.91
C ILE A 50 -13.94 -14.84 -1.78
N THR A 51 -14.68 -13.74 -1.80
CA THR A 51 -14.13 -12.42 -1.48
C THR A 51 -14.02 -12.28 0.03
N THR A 52 -12.80 -12.21 0.54
CA THR A 52 -12.51 -12.21 1.97
C THR A 52 -11.98 -10.89 2.50
N GLY A 53 -11.46 -10.04 1.65
CA GLY A 53 -10.53 -9.00 2.04
C GLY A 53 -9.09 -9.54 2.10
N ASN A 54 -8.13 -8.65 2.33
CA ASN A 54 -6.73 -9.01 2.49
C ASN A 54 -6.36 -9.11 3.98
N THR A 55 -5.74 -10.22 4.39
CA THR A 55 -5.30 -10.46 5.77
C THR A 55 -4.24 -9.46 6.26
N VAL A 56 -3.58 -8.73 5.34
CA VAL A 56 -2.67 -7.65 5.73
C VAL A 56 -3.41 -6.54 6.48
N ILE A 57 -4.69 -6.29 6.14
CA ILE A 57 -5.52 -5.29 6.84
C ILE A 57 -5.85 -5.75 8.26
N ASP A 58 -6.13 -7.06 8.47
CA ASP A 58 -6.33 -7.61 9.81
C ASP A 58 -5.08 -7.39 10.68
N ALA A 59 -3.91 -7.76 10.14
CA ALA A 59 -2.63 -7.60 10.84
C ALA A 59 -2.30 -6.12 11.13
N LEU A 60 -2.56 -5.24 10.15
CA LEU A 60 -2.37 -3.80 10.30
C LEU A 60 -3.20 -3.22 11.43
N LEU A 61 -4.51 -3.49 11.42
CA LEU A 61 -5.43 -2.94 12.42
C LEU A 61 -5.09 -3.45 13.83
N GLN A 62 -4.78 -4.75 13.97
CA GLN A 62 -4.32 -5.31 15.23
C GLN A 62 -3.01 -4.67 15.71
N MET A 63 -2.05 -4.45 14.81
CA MET A 63 -0.81 -3.77 15.14
C MET A 63 -1.05 -2.30 15.51
N ALA A 64 -1.94 -1.62 14.80
CA ALA A 64 -2.26 -0.22 15.06
C ALA A 64 -2.89 0.01 16.45
N GLU A 65 -3.62 -0.98 16.99
CA GLU A 65 -4.17 -0.92 18.36
C GLU A 65 -3.08 -1.03 19.42
N THR A 66 -2.03 -1.82 19.15
CA THR A 66 -1.02 -2.20 20.14
C THR A 66 0.31 -1.48 19.97
N ALA A 67 0.61 -0.97 18.76
CA ALA A 67 1.86 -0.28 18.48
C ALA A 67 2.00 0.98 19.34
N PRO A 68 3.10 1.12 20.09
CA PRO A 68 3.37 2.34 20.84
C PRO A 68 3.50 3.54 19.90
N GLN A 69 3.28 4.73 20.44
CA GLN A 69 3.64 5.94 19.71
C GLN A 69 5.16 5.93 19.51
N TRP A 70 5.58 6.08 18.25
CA TRP A 70 7.00 6.12 17.95
C TRP A 70 7.55 7.53 18.13
N GLU A 71 8.53 7.65 19.01
CA GLU A 71 9.28 8.87 19.21
C GLU A 71 10.49 8.88 18.29
N LEU A 72 10.57 9.88 17.41
CA LEU A 72 11.75 10.15 16.57
C LEU A 72 12.32 11.50 16.99
N PRO A 73 13.57 11.56 17.50
CA PRO A 73 14.18 12.81 17.96
C PRO A 73 14.10 13.92 16.91
N GLY A 74 13.55 15.07 17.31
CA GLY A 74 13.38 16.23 16.44
C GLY A 74 12.10 16.25 15.59
N LEU A 75 11.36 15.16 15.48
CA LEU A 75 10.07 15.13 14.79
C LEU A 75 8.93 15.36 15.79
N ASP A 76 8.16 16.41 15.56
CA ASP A 76 6.98 16.73 16.37
C ASP A 76 5.70 16.26 15.68
N TRP A 77 5.22 15.09 16.10
CA TRP A 77 3.98 14.47 15.57
C TRP A 77 2.71 15.27 15.89
N THR A 78 2.76 16.19 16.84
CA THR A 78 1.60 16.95 17.31
C THR A 78 1.41 18.26 16.56
N HIS A 79 2.53 18.95 16.27
CA HIS A 79 2.50 20.28 15.69
C HIS A 79 2.97 20.33 14.23
N GLN A 80 3.53 19.23 13.71
CA GLN A 80 3.93 19.11 12.30
C GLN A 80 3.00 18.17 11.54
N ARG A 81 2.68 18.55 10.32
CA ARG A 81 2.05 17.64 9.35
C ARG A 81 3.12 16.75 8.74
N VAL A 82 3.13 15.48 9.10
CA VAL A 82 4.16 14.55 8.68
C VAL A 82 3.80 13.94 7.31
N LEU A 83 4.67 14.14 6.33
CA LEU A 83 4.65 13.45 5.05
C LEU A 83 5.49 12.18 5.20
N LEU A 84 4.85 11.01 5.21
CA LEU A 84 5.58 9.74 5.19
C LEU A 84 5.86 9.37 3.74
N ALA A 85 7.12 9.17 3.39
CA ALA A 85 7.48 8.77 2.04
C ALA A 85 8.25 7.45 2.01
N THR A 86 7.99 6.60 1.00
CA THR A 86 8.79 5.42 0.71
C THR A 86 9.03 5.29 -0.78
N VAL A 87 10.30 5.12 -1.18
CA VAL A 87 10.70 4.99 -2.58
C VAL A 87 11.73 3.87 -2.70
N HIS A 88 11.46 2.85 -3.52
CA HIS A 88 12.33 1.69 -3.66
C HIS A 88 12.26 0.99 -5.03
N ARG A 89 11.23 1.28 -5.84
CA ARG A 89 11.00 0.60 -7.12
C ARG A 89 12.09 0.92 -8.14
N ARG A 90 12.56 -0.11 -8.87
CA ARG A 90 13.60 0.02 -9.90
C ARG A 90 13.21 0.96 -11.03
N GLU A 91 11.92 1.00 -11.36
CA GLU A 91 11.37 1.87 -12.39
C GLU A 91 11.54 3.38 -12.08
N ASN A 92 11.79 3.71 -10.80
CA ASN A 92 11.99 5.08 -10.33
C ASN A 92 13.46 5.49 -10.21
N TRP A 93 14.44 4.61 -10.51
CA TRP A 93 15.85 4.94 -10.37
C TRP A 93 16.32 6.00 -11.39
N GLY A 94 17.37 6.74 -11.05
CA GLY A 94 17.93 7.80 -11.87
C GLY A 94 17.12 9.10 -11.82
N GLU A 95 16.92 9.75 -12.96
CA GLU A 95 16.27 11.07 -13.06
C GLU A 95 14.90 11.15 -12.38
N ARG A 96 14.13 10.06 -12.40
CA ARG A 96 12.82 10.02 -11.71
C ARG A 96 12.96 10.11 -10.20
N LEU A 97 13.99 9.48 -9.64
CA LEU A 97 14.27 9.56 -8.21
C LEU A 97 14.67 10.97 -7.80
N ASP A 98 15.45 11.64 -8.65
CA ASP A 98 15.83 13.04 -8.45
C ASP A 98 14.60 13.97 -8.52
N ASP A 99 13.68 13.71 -9.44
CA ASP A 99 12.42 14.46 -9.54
C ASP A 99 11.55 14.27 -8.29
N ILE A 100 11.41 13.05 -7.82
CA ILE A 100 10.71 12.74 -6.56
C ILE A 100 11.37 13.47 -5.38
N GLY A 101 12.70 13.40 -5.27
CA GLY A 101 13.44 14.11 -4.21
C GLY A 101 13.27 15.63 -4.27
N ARG A 102 13.29 16.22 -5.48
CA ARG A 102 13.00 17.66 -5.68
C ARG A 102 11.57 18.01 -5.27
N ALA A 103 10.59 17.11 -5.53
CA ALA A 103 9.22 17.32 -5.05
C ALA A 103 9.15 17.38 -3.52
N PHE A 104 9.85 16.50 -2.84
CA PHE A 104 9.89 16.50 -1.38
C PHE A 104 10.49 17.79 -0.82
N LEU A 105 11.60 18.28 -1.38
CA LEU A 105 12.16 19.58 -0.99
C LEU A 105 11.17 20.73 -1.21
N ALA A 106 10.57 20.78 -2.39
CA ALA A 106 9.59 21.83 -2.71
C ALA A 106 8.40 21.81 -1.74
N LEU A 107 7.90 20.65 -1.34
CA LEU A 107 6.83 20.56 -0.34
C LEU A 107 7.27 21.05 1.04
N LEU A 108 8.48 20.74 1.46
CA LEU A 108 9.03 21.27 2.72
C LEU A 108 9.19 22.78 2.68
N ASP A 109 9.61 23.34 1.55
CA ASP A 109 9.76 24.79 1.38
C ASP A 109 8.41 25.52 1.33
N LEU A 110 7.42 24.95 0.64
CA LEU A 110 6.09 25.54 0.50
C LEU A 110 5.26 25.48 1.80
N PHE A 111 5.50 24.47 2.63
CA PHE A 111 4.74 24.23 3.86
C PHE A 111 5.68 24.19 5.08
N PRO A 112 5.91 25.33 5.76
CA PRO A 112 6.82 25.39 6.91
C PRO A 112 6.41 24.51 8.11
N ASP A 113 5.16 24.16 8.21
CA ASP A 113 4.58 23.28 9.24
C ASP A 113 4.64 21.78 8.88
N THR A 114 5.26 21.41 7.74
CA THR A 114 5.45 20.01 7.37
C THR A 114 6.81 19.47 7.74
N ALA A 115 6.87 18.18 7.99
CA ALA A 115 8.09 17.40 8.09
C ALA A 115 8.01 16.19 7.13
N LEU A 116 9.12 15.79 6.56
CA LEU A 116 9.26 14.59 5.76
C LEU A 116 9.89 13.48 6.61
N LEU A 117 9.20 12.34 6.71
CA LEU A 117 9.78 11.11 7.24
C LEU A 117 10.01 10.15 6.06
N LEU A 118 11.26 9.79 5.81
CA LEU A 118 11.68 8.97 4.68
C LEU A 118 12.60 7.83 5.16
N PRO A 119 12.05 6.64 5.43
CA PRO A 119 12.86 5.44 5.59
C PRO A 119 13.57 5.11 4.28
N LEU A 120 14.90 5.20 4.30
CA LEU A 120 15.74 5.01 3.11
C LEU A 120 15.95 3.54 2.80
N HIS A 121 15.62 3.14 1.59
CA HIS A 121 15.94 1.81 1.10
C HIS A 121 17.46 1.54 1.18
N ARG A 122 17.85 0.30 1.51
CA ARG A 122 19.28 -0.05 1.70
C ARG A 122 20.12 -0.01 0.43
N ASN A 123 19.48 -0.09 -0.75
CA ASN A 123 20.19 -0.03 -2.02
C ASN A 123 20.84 1.36 -2.21
N PRO A 124 22.17 1.44 -2.41
CA PRO A 124 22.88 2.69 -2.61
C PRO A 124 22.31 3.55 -3.75
N THR A 125 21.85 2.90 -4.84
CA THR A 125 21.23 3.58 -5.99
C THR A 125 20.00 4.44 -5.61
N VAL A 126 19.32 4.10 -4.52
CA VAL A 126 18.18 4.86 -3.99
C VAL A 126 18.62 5.78 -2.85
N ARG A 127 19.44 5.23 -1.95
CA ARG A 127 19.85 5.91 -0.71
C ARG A 127 20.71 7.14 -0.97
N GLU A 128 21.76 6.97 -1.75
CA GLU A 128 22.78 8.03 -1.93
C GLU A 128 22.21 9.32 -2.57
N PRO A 129 21.43 9.26 -3.66
CA PRO A 129 20.82 10.45 -4.25
C PRO A 129 19.86 11.17 -3.29
N LEU A 130 18.99 10.41 -2.61
CA LEU A 130 18.04 11.01 -1.66
C LEU A 130 18.73 11.59 -0.44
N GLN A 131 19.77 10.93 0.07
CA GLN A 131 20.56 11.44 1.19
C GLN A 131 21.36 12.69 0.81
N ALA A 132 21.94 12.73 -0.38
CA ALA A 132 22.64 13.92 -0.87
C ALA A 132 21.70 15.11 -1.02
N LEU A 133 20.48 14.88 -1.50
CA LEU A 133 19.51 15.94 -1.77
C LEU A 133 18.79 16.44 -0.51
N LEU A 134 18.39 15.53 0.39
CA LEU A 134 17.50 15.81 1.52
C LEU A 134 18.21 15.85 2.86
N GLY A 135 19.41 15.25 2.98
CA GLY A 135 20.07 14.98 4.25
C GLY A 135 20.50 16.23 5.05
N GLN A 136 20.54 17.41 4.43
CA GLN A 136 20.86 18.67 5.11
C GLN A 136 19.59 19.48 5.46
N HIS A 137 18.41 19.04 5.03
CA HIS A 137 17.19 19.80 5.31
C HIS A 137 16.69 19.53 6.74
N PRO A 138 16.49 20.56 7.59
CA PRO A 138 16.24 20.39 9.04
C PRO A 138 14.90 19.69 9.35
N ARG A 139 13.98 19.63 8.40
CA ARG A 139 12.67 18.96 8.53
C ARG A 139 12.56 17.70 7.69
N ALA A 140 13.66 17.18 7.13
CA ALA A 140 13.73 15.89 6.48
C ALA A 140 14.37 14.86 7.42
N PHE A 141 13.59 13.90 7.86
CA PHE A 141 14.01 12.83 8.77
C PHE A 141 14.26 11.56 7.94
N LEU A 142 15.53 11.36 7.58
CA LEU A 142 15.99 10.18 6.86
C LEU A 142 16.36 9.10 7.87
N THR A 143 15.72 7.93 7.78
CA THR A 143 15.97 6.84 8.73
C THR A 143 16.43 5.57 8.02
N GLU A 144 16.89 4.59 8.78
CA GLU A 144 16.98 3.23 8.30
C GLU A 144 15.57 2.67 8.00
N PRO A 145 15.47 1.59 7.18
CA PRO A 145 14.18 0.92 6.99
C PRO A 145 13.54 0.58 8.33
N LEU A 146 12.25 0.86 8.45
CA LEU A 146 11.51 0.65 9.68
C LEU A 146 11.05 -0.80 9.81
N ASP A 147 11.08 -1.33 11.03
CA ASP A 147 10.37 -2.53 11.36
C ASP A 147 8.86 -2.27 11.28
N TYR A 148 8.05 -3.33 11.17
CA TYR A 148 6.63 -3.20 10.84
C TYR A 148 5.84 -2.40 11.89
N ASP A 149 6.12 -2.58 13.17
CA ASP A 149 5.51 -1.83 14.27
C ASP A 149 5.75 -0.31 14.17
N ARG A 150 6.99 0.08 13.85
CA ARG A 150 7.37 1.49 13.63
C ARG A 150 6.77 2.04 12.35
N LEU A 151 6.68 1.24 11.29
CA LEU A 151 6.03 1.65 10.05
C LEU A 151 4.55 1.90 10.27
N VAL A 152 3.86 1.04 11.02
CA VAL A 152 2.45 1.22 11.39
C VAL A 152 2.27 2.46 12.25
N ALA A 153 3.14 2.69 13.25
CA ALA A 153 3.12 3.89 14.06
C ALA A 153 3.33 5.16 13.21
N ALA A 154 4.27 5.13 12.26
CA ALA A 154 4.51 6.22 11.32
C ALA A 154 3.31 6.48 10.40
N MET A 155 2.70 5.44 9.83
CA MET A 155 1.48 5.56 9.02
C MET A 155 0.33 6.13 9.85
N ARG A 156 0.16 5.69 11.08
CA ARG A 156 -0.89 6.21 11.97
C ARG A 156 -0.70 7.69 12.30
N GLY A 157 0.55 8.12 12.48
CA GLY A 157 0.92 9.50 12.81
C GLY A 157 1.01 10.44 11.60
N CYS A 158 1.24 9.93 10.39
CA CYS A 158 1.41 10.80 9.22
C CYS A 158 0.11 11.48 8.79
N THR A 159 0.27 12.59 8.09
CA THR A 159 -0.83 13.30 7.43
C THR A 159 -1.08 12.73 6.04
N LEU A 160 -0.03 12.47 5.28
CA LEU A 160 -0.09 12.05 3.89
C LEU A 160 0.99 11.01 3.61
N LEU A 161 0.65 9.97 2.85
CA LEU A 161 1.62 8.98 2.37
C LEU A 161 1.97 9.22 0.91
N LEU A 162 3.27 9.28 0.59
CA LEU A 162 3.81 9.35 -0.77
C LEU A 162 4.63 8.08 -1.02
N THR A 163 4.17 7.18 -1.90
CA THR A 163 4.80 5.86 -1.99
C THR A 163 4.78 5.26 -3.40
N ASP A 164 5.79 4.45 -3.70
CA ASP A 164 5.79 3.54 -4.85
C ASP A 164 5.49 2.08 -4.45
N SER A 165 5.23 1.81 -3.17
CA SER A 165 4.92 0.48 -2.64
C SER A 165 3.49 0.05 -2.97
N GLY A 166 3.33 -1.18 -3.49
CA GLY A 166 2.01 -1.78 -3.70
C GLY A 166 1.26 -2.07 -2.39
N GLY A 167 1.95 -2.61 -1.37
CA GLY A 167 1.34 -2.95 -0.08
C GLY A 167 0.81 -1.72 0.67
N LEU A 168 1.56 -0.64 0.68
CA LEU A 168 1.15 0.59 1.37
C LEU A 168 -0.08 1.28 0.75
N GLN A 169 -0.36 1.01 -0.54
CA GLN A 169 -1.60 1.44 -1.19
C GLN A 169 -2.84 0.72 -0.64
N GLU A 170 -2.65 -0.46 -0.06
CA GLU A 170 -3.71 -1.23 0.60
C GLU A 170 -3.84 -0.87 2.09
N GLU A 171 -2.69 -0.70 2.77
CA GLU A 171 -2.60 -0.54 4.22
C GLU A 171 -2.94 0.88 4.69
N ALA A 172 -2.36 1.92 4.12
CA ALA A 172 -2.53 3.29 4.61
C ALA A 172 -3.99 3.78 4.58
N PRO A 173 -4.80 3.44 3.56
CA PRO A 173 -6.23 3.78 3.57
C PRO A 173 -7.02 3.17 4.73
N ALA A 174 -6.63 1.99 5.22
CA ALA A 174 -7.28 1.38 6.39
C ALA A 174 -7.06 2.18 7.69
N LEU A 175 -6.05 3.06 7.70
CA LEU A 175 -5.78 4.01 8.77
C LEU A 175 -6.32 5.43 8.48
N GLY A 176 -7.13 5.58 7.42
CA GLY A 176 -7.68 6.88 7.00
C GLY A 176 -6.62 7.84 6.45
N LYS A 177 -5.57 7.32 5.81
CA LYS A 177 -4.48 8.14 5.27
C LYS A 177 -4.56 8.23 3.76
N PRO A 178 -4.66 9.43 3.18
CA PRO A 178 -4.56 9.62 1.74
C PRO A 178 -3.22 9.15 1.20
N VAL A 179 -3.24 8.51 0.02
CA VAL A 179 -2.05 7.94 -0.61
C VAL A 179 -1.80 8.59 -1.98
N LEU A 180 -0.63 9.19 -2.16
CA LEU A 180 -0.12 9.61 -3.46
C LEU A 180 0.86 8.57 -3.99
N VAL A 181 0.51 7.94 -5.10
CA VAL A 181 1.28 6.86 -5.70
C VAL A 181 2.29 7.42 -6.68
N LEU A 182 3.58 7.30 -6.35
CA LEU A 182 4.73 7.80 -7.09
C LEU A 182 5.09 6.86 -8.26
N ARG A 183 4.09 6.56 -9.10
CA ARG A 183 4.20 5.63 -10.24
C ARG A 183 3.32 6.09 -11.38
N ARG A 184 3.60 5.60 -12.59
CA ARG A 184 2.77 5.82 -13.77
C ARG A 184 1.62 4.83 -13.89
N THR A 185 1.80 3.64 -13.35
CA THR A 185 0.81 2.55 -13.31
C THR A 185 0.77 1.91 -11.94
N THR A 186 -0.34 1.26 -11.61
CA THR A 186 -0.45 0.46 -10.38
C THR A 186 -1.17 -0.85 -10.65
N GLU A 187 -0.77 -1.91 -9.96
CA GLU A 187 -1.47 -3.18 -9.89
C GLU A 187 -2.61 -3.18 -8.86
N ARG A 188 -2.91 -2.02 -8.26
CA ARG A 188 -4.02 -1.80 -7.29
C ARG A 188 -5.00 -0.74 -7.82
N PRO A 189 -5.59 -0.96 -9.00
CA PRO A 189 -6.53 0.01 -9.57
C PRO A 189 -7.75 0.24 -8.66
N GLU A 190 -8.11 -0.75 -7.82
CA GLU A 190 -9.19 -0.63 -6.85
C GLU A 190 -8.97 0.53 -5.85
N ALA A 191 -7.74 0.81 -5.44
CA ALA A 191 -7.43 1.96 -4.57
C ALA A 191 -7.71 3.29 -5.26
N ILE A 192 -7.43 3.36 -6.58
CA ILE A 192 -7.67 4.54 -7.40
C ILE A 192 -9.19 4.72 -7.63
N ASP A 193 -9.86 3.64 -8.02
CA ASP A 193 -11.31 3.64 -8.29
C ASP A 193 -12.12 3.97 -7.02
N ALA A 194 -11.67 3.52 -5.85
CA ALA A 194 -12.27 3.83 -4.57
C ALA A 194 -11.95 5.24 -4.06
N GLY A 195 -11.00 5.95 -4.67
CA GLY A 195 -10.57 7.28 -4.25
C GLY A 195 -9.67 7.32 -3.02
N THR A 196 -9.17 6.16 -2.55
CA THR A 196 -8.24 6.09 -1.39
C THR A 196 -6.81 6.42 -1.76
N ALA A 197 -6.47 6.28 -3.04
CA ALA A 197 -5.15 6.60 -3.57
C ALA A 197 -5.25 7.34 -4.91
N LYS A 198 -4.22 8.09 -5.27
CA LYS A 198 -4.11 8.78 -6.55
C LYS A 198 -2.75 8.56 -7.19
N LEU A 199 -2.74 8.16 -8.47
CA LEU A 199 -1.53 8.11 -9.27
C LEU A 199 -1.09 9.55 -9.59
N VAL A 200 0.14 9.92 -9.19
CA VAL A 200 0.70 11.26 -9.44
C VAL A 200 1.93 11.23 -10.35
N GLY A 201 2.37 10.04 -10.73
CA GLY A 201 3.59 9.90 -11.52
C GLY A 201 4.84 10.16 -10.68
N THR A 202 5.93 10.51 -11.37
CA THR A 202 7.22 10.77 -10.76
C THR A 202 7.72 12.19 -10.98
N GLU A 203 7.00 12.96 -11.77
CA GLU A 203 7.32 14.35 -12.11
C GLU A 203 7.09 15.27 -10.90
N SER A 204 8.10 16.05 -10.53
CA SER A 204 8.06 16.92 -9.34
C SER A 204 6.85 17.84 -9.33
N THR A 205 6.50 18.44 -10.46
CA THR A 205 5.35 19.35 -10.57
C THR A 205 4.02 18.68 -10.24
N SER A 206 3.80 17.45 -10.70
CA SER A 206 2.56 16.70 -10.44
C SER A 206 2.44 16.28 -8.98
N ILE A 207 3.55 15.81 -8.39
CA ILE A 207 3.61 15.43 -6.98
C ILE A 207 3.31 16.64 -6.09
N VAL A 208 3.98 17.76 -6.35
CA VAL A 208 3.80 19.01 -5.58
C VAL A 208 2.38 19.53 -5.70
N ALA A 209 1.81 19.57 -6.91
CA ALA A 209 0.46 20.08 -7.15
C ALA A 209 -0.58 19.27 -6.35
N GLU A 210 -0.51 17.94 -6.41
CA GLU A 210 -1.52 17.11 -5.73
C GLU A 210 -1.31 17.06 -4.21
N ALA A 211 -0.07 16.98 -3.74
CA ALA A 211 0.21 17.04 -2.31
C ALA A 211 -0.21 18.40 -1.72
N SER A 212 0.05 19.50 -2.44
CA SER A 212 -0.39 20.84 -2.02
C SER A 212 -1.91 20.94 -1.96
N ARG A 213 -2.63 20.38 -2.95
CA ARG A 213 -4.09 20.32 -2.92
C ARG A 213 -4.61 19.66 -1.65
N LEU A 214 -4.09 18.49 -1.30
CA LEU A 214 -4.51 17.77 -0.09
C LEU A 214 -4.11 18.48 1.20
N LEU A 215 -2.98 19.18 1.21
CA LEU A 215 -2.51 19.93 2.38
C LEU A 215 -3.27 21.26 2.60
N GLN A 216 -3.86 21.84 1.55
CA GLN A 216 -4.54 23.14 1.59
C GLN A 216 -6.06 23.03 1.61
N ASP A 217 -6.63 21.95 1.07
CA ASP A 217 -8.06 21.72 0.99
C ASP A 217 -8.51 20.60 1.93
N PRO A 218 -9.07 20.95 3.11
CA PRO A 218 -9.56 19.95 4.07
C PRO A 218 -10.69 19.07 3.52
N ALA A 219 -11.48 19.57 2.57
CA ALA A 219 -12.55 18.78 1.97
C ALA A 219 -11.98 17.71 1.05
N ALA A 220 -11.03 18.08 0.20
CA ALA A 220 -10.32 17.13 -0.66
C ALA A 220 -9.53 16.08 0.15
N TYR A 221 -8.94 16.49 1.26
CA TYR A 221 -8.27 15.57 2.19
C TYR A 221 -9.29 14.59 2.80
N ALA A 222 -10.39 15.11 3.35
CA ALA A 222 -11.42 14.30 4.02
C ALA A 222 -12.06 13.31 3.04
N GLU A 223 -12.33 13.72 1.80
CA GLU A 223 -12.87 12.85 0.75
C GLU A 223 -11.99 11.61 0.56
N MET A 224 -10.68 11.79 0.41
CA MET A 224 -9.74 10.68 0.23
C MET A 224 -9.52 9.88 1.51
N ALA A 225 -9.40 10.54 2.66
CA ALA A 225 -9.14 9.90 3.96
C ALA A 225 -10.33 9.05 4.46
N GLN A 226 -11.56 9.40 4.08
CA GLN A 226 -12.79 8.72 4.48
C GLN A 226 -13.32 7.77 3.40
N ALA A 227 -12.68 7.69 2.25
CA ALA A 227 -13.04 6.75 1.20
C ALA A 227 -12.95 5.31 1.71
N HIS A 228 -13.88 4.46 1.26
CA HIS A 228 -13.91 3.07 1.68
C HIS A 228 -12.69 2.31 1.16
N ASN A 229 -11.96 1.64 2.06
CA ASN A 229 -10.84 0.79 1.67
C ASN A 229 -11.33 -0.50 1.01
N PRO A 230 -11.05 -0.73 -0.29
CA PRO A 230 -11.54 -1.91 -1.00
C PRO A 230 -10.84 -3.21 -0.61
N PHE A 231 -9.70 -3.13 0.10
CA PHE A 231 -8.85 -4.29 0.41
C PHE A 231 -9.24 -5.02 1.70
N GLY A 232 -10.17 -4.50 2.49
CA GLY A 232 -10.69 -5.21 3.65
C GLY A 232 -11.07 -4.32 4.82
N ASP A 233 -11.69 -4.96 5.80
CA ASP A 233 -12.27 -4.37 7.00
C ASP A 233 -11.72 -4.96 8.31
N GLY A 234 -10.63 -5.75 8.23
CA GLY A 234 -10.00 -6.39 9.38
C GLY A 234 -10.56 -7.76 9.78
N TYR A 235 -11.43 -8.35 8.96
CA TYR A 235 -12.05 -9.66 9.24
C TYR A 235 -11.74 -10.73 8.20
N ALA A 236 -10.75 -10.54 7.36
CA ALA A 236 -10.38 -11.48 6.28
C ALA A 236 -9.97 -12.84 6.83
N SER A 237 -9.15 -12.88 7.87
CA SER A 237 -8.68 -14.13 8.50
C SER A 237 -9.84 -14.96 9.05
N GLY A 238 -10.82 -14.33 9.67
CA GLY A 238 -12.03 -15.00 10.17
C GLY A 238 -12.85 -15.62 9.03
N ARG A 239 -13.04 -14.91 7.94
CA ARG A 239 -13.74 -15.39 6.74
C ARG A 239 -13.01 -16.57 6.09
N ILE A 240 -11.68 -16.49 5.97
CA ILE A 240 -10.83 -17.56 5.46
C ILE A 240 -10.96 -18.82 6.32
N LEU A 241 -10.82 -18.70 7.65
CA LEU A 241 -10.94 -19.84 8.55
C LEU A 241 -12.31 -20.50 8.50
N ALA A 242 -13.38 -19.72 8.44
CA ALA A 242 -14.74 -20.24 8.33
C ALA A 242 -14.93 -21.03 7.02
N ALA A 243 -14.44 -20.49 5.90
CA ALA A 243 -14.54 -21.14 4.59
C ALA A 243 -13.68 -22.41 4.53
N ALA A 244 -12.45 -22.37 5.03
CA ALA A 244 -11.56 -23.53 5.05
C ALA A 244 -12.16 -24.68 5.91
N ARG A 245 -12.77 -24.37 7.07
CA ARG A 245 -13.46 -25.36 7.91
C ARG A 245 -14.63 -26.02 7.20
N ARG A 246 -15.47 -25.23 6.48
CA ARG A 246 -16.58 -25.78 5.69
C ARG A 246 -16.06 -26.73 4.61
N PHE A 247 -15.03 -26.31 3.89
CA PHE A 247 -14.44 -27.11 2.82
C PHE A 247 -13.89 -28.44 3.34
N MET A 248 -13.15 -28.44 4.44
CA MET A 248 -12.64 -29.67 5.05
C MET A 248 -13.76 -30.57 5.56
N ALA A 249 -14.82 -30.04 6.13
CA ALA A 249 -15.97 -30.83 6.61
C ALA A 249 -16.70 -31.49 5.44
N SER A 250 -16.89 -30.80 4.32
CA SER A 250 -17.53 -31.37 3.12
C SER A 250 -16.68 -32.44 2.44
N SER A 251 -15.34 -32.28 2.49
CA SER A 251 -14.39 -33.26 1.93
C SER A 251 -14.19 -34.51 2.82
N ALA A 252 -14.50 -34.39 4.11
CA ALA A 252 -14.39 -35.49 5.08
C ALA A 252 -15.63 -36.39 5.15
N SER A 253 -16.76 -35.98 4.53
CA SER A 253 -17.92 -36.87 4.41
C SER A 253 -17.63 -37.94 3.35
N PRO A 254 -17.53 -39.23 3.68
CA PRO A 254 -17.32 -40.26 2.68
C PRO A 254 -18.52 -40.23 1.75
N THR A 255 -18.28 -40.02 0.44
CA THR A 255 -19.25 -40.40 -0.58
C THR A 255 -19.65 -41.85 -0.31
N GLY A 256 -20.89 -42.03 0.12
CA GLY A 256 -21.42 -43.35 0.38
C GLY A 256 -21.08 -44.25 -0.81
N ALA A 257 -20.50 -45.37 -0.49
CA ALA A 257 -20.44 -46.50 -1.37
C ALA A 257 -21.88 -46.82 -1.76
N ASP A 258 -22.24 -46.50 -2.99
CA ASP A 258 -23.35 -47.16 -3.66
C ASP A 258 -22.79 -48.07 -4.75
N GLN A 259 -23.17 -49.24 -4.58
CA GLN A 259 -22.89 -50.52 -5.24
C GLN A 259 -23.08 -50.50 -6.76
#